data_aa292fa6498adbb91631c22f0f281272
#
_entry.id   aa292fa6498adbb91631c22f0f281272
#
_cell.length_a   1.000
_cell.length_b   1.000
_cell.length_c   1.000
_cell.angle_alpha   90.00
_cell.angle_beta   90.00
_cell.angle_gamma   90.00
#
_symmetry.space_group_name_H-M   'P 1'
#
loop_
_entity.id
_entity.type
_entity.pdbx_description
1 polymer ?
#
loop_
_entity_poly.entity_id
_entity_poly.type
_entity_poly.pdbx_seq_one_letter_code
_entity_poly.pdbx_strand_id
1 'polypeptide(L)'
;MIVIGAGIVGLATAREALLRRPGSDVVVLDKAEQVATAQTGHNSGVIHAGLYYAPGSLKARLCRAGLESTRRFCEDHGIDFRTPGKLVVATTPAEVDRMRQLAGRAAANGLHLEEI
;
A
#
# COMPACT_ATOMS: atom_id res chain seq x y z
N MET A 1 25.44 -3.44 -2.35
CA MET A 1 24.21 -3.65 -3.16
C MET A 1 23.85 -2.36 -3.86
N ILE A 2 23.39 -2.44 -5.11
CA ILE A 2 22.90 -1.26 -5.83
C ILE A 2 21.38 -1.40 -6.01
N VAL A 3 20.63 -0.34 -5.71
CA VAL A 3 19.19 -0.20 -5.93
C VAL A 3 18.98 0.87 -7.00
N ILE A 4 18.22 0.57 -8.04
CA ILE A 4 17.92 1.50 -9.12
C ILE A 4 16.50 2.03 -8.93
N GLY A 5 16.39 3.34 -8.74
CA GLY A 5 15.16 4.07 -8.47
C GLY A 5 15.05 4.53 -7.02
N ALA A 6 14.94 5.86 -6.81
CA ALA A 6 14.80 6.51 -5.50
C ALA A 6 13.34 6.90 -5.19
N GLY A 7 12.38 6.12 -5.71
CA GLY A 7 10.99 6.15 -5.25
C GLY A 7 10.79 5.31 -3.99
N ILE A 8 9.57 5.28 -3.45
CA ILE A 8 9.24 4.59 -2.19
C ILE A 8 9.66 3.11 -2.19
N VAL A 9 9.52 2.41 -3.32
CA VAL A 9 9.87 0.99 -3.42
C VAL A 9 11.39 0.80 -3.31
N GLY A 10 12.17 1.61 -4.04
CA GLY A 10 13.64 1.52 -3.98
C GLY A 10 14.19 1.91 -2.61
N LEU A 11 13.69 3.00 -2.03
CA LEU A 11 14.12 3.45 -0.70
C LEU A 11 13.74 2.43 0.39
N ALA A 12 12.52 1.87 0.36
CA ALA A 12 12.11 0.83 1.29
C ALA A 12 12.95 -0.46 1.13
N THR A 13 13.29 -0.83 -0.10
CA THR A 13 14.17 -1.98 -0.39
C THR A 13 15.58 -1.76 0.16
N ALA A 14 16.14 -0.56 -0.07
CA ALA A 14 17.46 -0.21 0.45
C ALA A 14 17.50 -0.23 1.99
N ARG A 15 16.48 0.36 2.62
CA ARG A 15 16.31 0.34 4.07
C ARG A 15 16.25 -1.09 4.60
N GLU A 16 15.40 -1.92 4.02
CA GLU A 16 15.23 -3.31 4.47
C GLU A 16 16.51 -4.13 4.30
N ALA A 17 17.28 -3.89 3.24
CA ALA A 17 18.55 -4.54 3.03
C ALA A 17 19.58 -4.18 4.10
N LEU A 18 19.65 -2.90 4.50
CA LEU A 18 20.51 -2.43 5.57
C LEU A 18 20.12 -3.02 6.92
N LEU A 19 18.81 -3.12 7.21
CA LEU A 19 18.31 -3.71 8.45
C LEU A 19 18.63 -5.20 8.55
N ARG A 20 18.52 -5.94 7.43
CA ARG A 20 18.80 -7.38 7.40
C ARG A 20 20.30 -7.70 7.38
N ARG A 21 21.12 -6.78 6.91
CA ARG A 21 22.57 -6.94 6.82
C ARG A 21 23.27 -5.67 7.29
N PRO A 22 23.31 -5.43 8.61
CA PRO A 22 24.04 -4.30 9.17
C PRO A 22 25.48 -4.29 8.71
N GLY A 23 26.00 -3.11 8.35
CA GLY A 23 27.35 -2.94 7.82
C GLY A 23 27.51 -3.20 6.31
N SER A 24 26.41 -3.48 5.59
CA SER A 24 26.47 -3.59 4.13
C SER A 24 26.50 -2.20 3.48
N ASP A 25 27.25 -2.09 2.39
CA ASP A 25 27.19 -0.91 1.52
C ASP A 25 25.97 -1.00 0.59
N VAL A 26 25.09 -0.01 0.67
CA VAL A 26 23.91 0.13 -0.21
C VAL A 26 23.95 1.47 -0.88
N VAL A 27 23.91 1.47 -2.22
CA VAL A 27 23.86 2.66 -3.05
C VAL A 27 22.52 2.70 -3.78
N VAL A 28 21.82 3.82 -3.71
CA VAL A 28 20.59 4.06 -4.48
C VAL A 28 20.92 5.01 -5.61
N LEU A 29 20.60 4.61 -6.84
CA LEU A 29 20.80 5.43 -8.04
C LEU A 29 19.44 5.81 -8.63
N ASP A 30 19.29 7.07 -9.00
CA ASP A 30 18.13 7.57 -9.75
C ASP A 30 18.58 8.49 -10.88
N LYS A 31 17.72 8.64 -11.89
CA LYS A 31 17.94 9.62 -12.98
C LYS A 31 17.66 11.05 -12.55
N ALA A 32 16.89 11.25 -11.48
CA ALA A 32 16.55 12.54 -10.92
C ALA A 32 17.53 12.92 -9.80
N GLU A 33 17.73 14.20 -9.60
CA GLU A 33 18.61 14.74 -8.54
C GLU A 33 18.01 14.58 -7.13
N GLN A 34 16.68 14.45 -7.05
CA GLN A 34 15.96 14.33 -5.79
C GLN A 34 15.17 13.02 -5.71
N VAL A 35 14.97 12.54 -4.49
CA VAL A 35 14.15 11.36 -4.23
C VAL A 35 12.66 11.64 -4.44
N ALA A 36 11.88 10.63 -4.75
CA ALA A 36 10.41 10.67 -4.80
C ALA A 36 9.78 11.62 -5.85
N THR A 37 10.54 12.09 -6.83
CA THR A 37 10.08 13.05 -7.84
C THR A 37 9.13 12.48 -8.89
N ALA A 38 9.00 11.15 -8.99
CA ALA A 38 8.07 10.48 -9.90
C ALA A 38 6.76 10.10 -9.18
N GLN A 39 6.26 8.87 -9.38
CA GLN A 39 4.97 8.41 -8.84
C GLN A 39 4.85 8.51 -7.31
N THR A 40 5.95 8.43 -6.58
CA THR A 40 5.94 8.55 -5.12
C THR A 40 5.50 9.93 -4.64
N GLY A 41 5.90 10.98 -5.34
CA GLY A 41 5.47 12.36 -5.05
C GLY A 41 4.14 12.75 -5.72
N HIS A 42 3.60 11.91 -6.63
CA HIS A 42 2.45 12.23 -7.47
C HIS A 42 1.41 11.11 -7.44
N ASN A 43 0.93 10.76 -6.25
CA ASN A 43 -0.10 9.75 -6.03
C ASN A 43 -1.16 10.24 -5.04
N SER A 44 -2.16 9.42 -4.74
CA SER A 44 -3.25 9.78 -3.83
C SER A 44 -2.87 9.78 -2.35
N GLY A 45 -1.69 9.32 -1.97
CA GLY A 45 -1.26 9.17 -0.59
C GLY A 45 -2.09 8.15 0.22
N VAL A 46 -2.87 7.31 -0.43
CA VAL A 46 -3.76 6.36 0.25
C VAL A 46 -3.05 5.05 0.54
N ILE A 47 -3.08 4.63 1.79
CA ILE A 47 -2.69 3.27 2.19
C ILE A 47 -3.87 2.34 1.87
N HIS A 48 -3.77 1.58 0.78
CA HIS A 48 -4.86 0.74 0.30
C HIS A 48 -5.07 -0.50 1.16
N ALA A 49 -6.34 -0.84 1.45
CA ALA A 49 -6.72 -2.03 2.21
C ALA A 49 -6.81 -3.31 1.38
N GLY A 50 -6.82 -3.21 0.04
CA GLY A 50 -6.90 -4.38 -0.85
C GLY A 50 -8.32 -4.81 -1.23
N LEU A 51 -9.31 -3.92 -1.08
CA LEU A 51 -10.73 -4.16 -1.35
C LEU A 51 -11.02 -4.81 -2.71
N TYR A 52 -10.31 -4.38 -3.76
CA TYR A 52 -10.57 -4.77 -5.15
C TYR A 52 -9.79 -5.99 -5.64
N TYR A 53 -8.84 -6.49 -4.86
CA TYR A 53 -7.98 -7.58 -5.32
C TYR A 53 -8.66 -8.95 -5.19
N ALA A 54 -8.35 -9.83 -6.15
CA ALA A 54 -8.84 -11.21 -6.11
C ALA A 54 -8.35 -11.90 -4.82
N PRO A 55 -9.26 -12.54 -4.05
CA PRO A 55 -8.90 -13.25 -2.83
C PRO A 55 -7.80 -14.29 -3.08
N GLY A 56 -6.85 -14.40 -2.14
CA GLY A 56 -5.72 -15.34 -2.24
C GLY A 56 -4.61 -14.91 -3.20
N SER A 57 -4.81 -13.87 -4.03
CA SER A 57 -3.79 -13.38 -4.95
C SER A 57 -2.59 -12.79 -4.20
N LEU A 58 -1.42 -12.80 -4.85
CA LEU A 58 -0.22 -12.17 -4.31
C LEU A 58 -0.45 -10.67 -4.02
N LYS A 59 -1.22 -9.99 -4.87
CA LYS A 59 -1.61 -8.58 -4.66
C LYS A 59 -2.41 -8.39 -3.38
N ALA A 60 -3.42 -9.23 -3.11
CA ALA A 60 -4.21 -9.15 -1.89
C ALA A 60 -3.35 -9.39 -0.65
N ARG A 61 -2.51 -10.41 -0.67
CA ARG A 61 -1.61 -10.77 0.43
C ARG A 61 -0.59 -9.66 0.72
N LEU A 62 0.11 -9.18 -0.32
CA LEU A 62 1.12 -8.13 -0.17
C LEU A 62 0.50 -6.78 0.21
N CYS A 63 -0.70 -6.47 -0.30
CA CYS A 63 -1.40 -5.25 0.09
C CYS A 63 -1.76 -5.28 1.58
N ARG A 64 -2.25 -6.40 2.11
CA ARG A 64 -2.56 -6.55 3.52
C ARG A 64 -1.31 -6.43 4.40
N ALA A 65 -0.25 -7.16 4.07
CA ALA A 65 1.02 -7.07 4.79
C ALA A 65 1.64 -5.65 4.71
N GLY A 66 1.53 -5.00 3.53
CA GLY A 66 2.01 -3.65 3.31
C GLY A 66 1.24 -2.59 4.11
N LEU A 67 -0.08 -2.74 4.25
CA LEU A 67 -0.90 -1.88 5.10
C LEU A 67 -0.40 -1.90 6.55
N GLU A 68 -0.24 -3.08 7.12
CA GLU A 68 0.21 -3.24 8.51
C GLU A 68 1.63 -2.70 8.72
N SER A 69 2.56 -3.01 7.80
CA SER A 69 3.94 -2.53 7.93
C SER A 69 4.07 -1.03 7.69
N THR A 70 3.25 -0.44 6.80
CA THR A 70 3.24 1.02 6.59
C THR A 70 2.70 1.76 7.81
N ARG A 71 1.61 1.28 8.41
CA ARG A 71 1.06 1.88 9.65
C ARG A 71 2.09 1.85 10.76
N ARG A 72 2.69 0.69 11.02
CA ARG A 72 3.74 0.55 12.02
C ARG A 72 4.93 1.48 11.74
N PHE A 73 5.36 1.55 10.48
CA PHE A 73 6.43 2.46 10.08
C PHE A 73 6.08 3.92 10.39
N CYS A 74 4.85 4.35 10.10
CA CYS A 74 4.40 5.72 10.41
C CYS A 74 4.40 5.97 11.93
N GLU A 75 3.87 5.03 12.73
CA GLU A 75 3.86 5.10 14.18
C GLU A 75 5.29 5.19 14.75
N ASP A 76 6.18 4.30 14.32
CA ASP A 76 7.57 4.25 14.79
C ASP A 76 8.39 5.51 14.44
N HIS A 77 7.99 6.23 13.41
CA HIS A 77 8.71 7.41 12.90
C HIS A 77 7.97 8.74 13.11
N GLY A 78 6.85 8.74 13.83
CA GLY A 78 6.06 9.94 14.10
C GLY A 78 5.48 10.56 12.82
N ILE A 79 5.14 9.75 11.82
CA ILE A 79 4.52 10.20 10.58
C ILE A 79 3.01 10.14 10.75
N ASP A 80 2.37 11.29 10.64
CA ASP A 80 0.90 11.38 10.76
C ASP A 80 0.21 10.62 9.63
N PHE A 81 -0.78 9.81 10.00
CA PHE A 81 -1.72 9.20 9.07
C PHE A 81 -3.13 9.17 9.66
N ARG A 82 -4.13 9.11 8.82
CA ARG A 82 -5.54 9.07 9.24
C ARG A 82 -6.22 7.84 8.66
N THR A 83 -7.22 7.32 9.37
CA THR A 83 -8.07 6.22 8.93
C THR A 83 -9.52 6.71 8.80
N PRO A 84 -9.83 7.53 7.78
CA PRO A 84 -11.17 8.12 7.63
C PRO A 84 -12.23 7.10 7.19
N GLY A 85 -11.83 5.89 6.83
CA GLY A 85 -12.68 4.92 6.18
C GLY A 85 -12.80 5.15 4.67
N LYS A 86 -13.67 4.37 4.03
CA LYS A 86 -13.99 4.48 2.61
C LYS A 86 -15.46 4.16 2.40
N LEU A 87 -16.17 5.08 1.75
CA LEU A 87 -17.53 4.86 1.31
C LEU A 87 -17.53 4.34 -0.14
N VAL A 88 -18.31 3.29 -0.40
CA VAL A 88 -18.60 2.79 -1.74
C VAL A 88 -20.11 2.94 -1.94
N VAL A 89 -20.52 3.65 -2.99
CA VAL A 89 -21.92 3.96 -3.28
C VAL A 89 -22.31 3.27 -4.58
N ALA A 90 -23.51 2.69 -4.60
CA ALA A 90 -24.17 2.17 -5.78
C ALA A 90 -25.45 2.96 -6.03
N THR A 91 -25.64 3.47 -7.25
CA THR A 91 -26.76 4.33 -7.63
C THR A 91 -27.71 3.66 -8.61
N THR A 92 -27.34 2.50 -9.15
CA THR A 92 -28.15 1.71 -10.08
C THR A 92 -28.23 0.25 -9.63
N PRO A 93 -29.27 -0.52 -10.04
CA PRO A 93 -29.38 -1.94 -9.71
C PRO A 93 -28.13 -2.76 -10.12
N ALA A 94 -27.58 -2.48 -11.28
CA ALA A 94 -26.36 -3.16 -11.75
C ALA A 94 -25.13 -2.85 -10.89
N GLU A 95 -25.04 -1.65 -10.33
CA GLU A 95 -23.97 -1.27 -9.39
C GLU A 95 -24.17 -1.93 -8.03
N VAL A 96 -25.40 -2.08 -7.57
CA VAL A 96 -25.73 -2.81 -6.34
C VAL A 96 -25.23 -4.25 -6.41
N ASP A 97 -25.45 -4.95 -7.54
CA ASP A 97 -24.97 -6.31 -7.72
C ASP A 97 -23.43 -6.37 -7.72
N ARG A 98 -22.78 -5.41 -8.37
CA ARG A 98 -21.31 -5.31 -8.33
C ARG A 98 -20.79 -4.99 -6.92
N MET A 99 -21.47 -4.15 -6.18
CA MET A 99 -21.13 -3.80 -4.80
C MET A 99 -21.26 -5.02 -3.88
N ARG A 100 -22.31 -5.85 -4.03
CA ARG A 100 -22.44 -7.11 -3.30
C ARG A 100 -21.31 -8.10 -3.61
N GLN A 101 -20.93 -8.22 -4.88
CA GLN A 101 -19.77 -9.05 -5.27
C GLN A 101 -18.47 -8.51 -4.68
N LEU A 102 -18.32 -7.19 -4.63
CA LEU A 102 -17.18 -6.53 -4.00
C LEU A 102 -17.14 -6.79 -2.50
N ALA A 103 -18.29 -6.73 -1.82
CA ALA A 103 -18.42 -7.05 -0.40
C ALA A 103 -17.99 -8.49 -0.11
N GLY A 104 -18.42 -9.45 -0.92
CA GLY A 104 -17.98 -10.85 -0.81
C GLY A 104 -16.47 -11.01 -0.97
N ARG A 105 -15.85 -10.29 -1.92
CA ARG A 105 -14.39 -10.27 -2.09
C ARG A 105 -13.66 -9.66 -0.90
N ALA A 106 -14.18 -8.55 -0.38
CA ALA A 106 -13.63 -7.88 0.78
C ALA A 106 -13.62 -8.79 2.01
N ALA A 107 -14.74 -9.45 2.29
CA ALA A 107 -14.85 -10.43 3.37
C ALA A 107 -13.84 -11.58 3.21
N ALA A 108 -13.68 -12.11 2.00
CA ALA A 108 -12.68 -13.14 1.70
C ALA A 108 -11.23 -12.66 1.86
N ASN A 109 -10.99 -11.35 1.73
CA ASN A 109 -9.69 -10.72 2.01
C ASN A 109 -9.54 -10.28 3.49
N GLY A 110 -10.48 -10.61 4.36
CA GLY A 110 -10.45 -10.28 5.78
C GLY A 110 -10.73 -8.80 6.08
N LEU A 111 -11.45 -8.11 5.18
CA LEU A 111 -11.91 -6.74 5.41
C LEU A 111 -13.31 -6.76 6.00
N HIS A 112 -13.54 -5.92 7.00
CA HIS A 112 -14.86 -5.69 7.56
C HIS A 112 -15.53 -4.55 6.80
N LEU A 113 -16.76 -4.77 6.34
CA LEU A 113 -17.60 -3.78 5.67
C LEU A 113 -18.92 -3.65 6.43
N GLU A 114 -19.40 -2.44 6.54
CA GLU A 114 -20.72 -2.11 7.06
C GLU A 114 -21.61 -1.69 5.90
N GLU A 115 -22.81 -2.24 5.84
CA GLU A 115 -23.85 -1.83 4.90
C GLU A 115 -24.73 -0.80 5.61
N ILE A 116 -24.89 0.39 5.03
CA ILE A 116 -25.60 1.54 5.58
C ILE A 116 -26.70 2.01 4.62
#